data_4f7e8bb51d0f0302107ab8bf8c4dc935
#
_entry.id   4f7e8bb51d0f0302107ab8bf8c4dc935
#
_cell.length_a   1.000
_cell.length_b   1.000
_cell.length_c   1.000
_cell.angle_alpha   90.00
_cell.angle_beta   90.00
_cell.angle_gamma   90.00
#
_symmetry.space_group_name_H-M   'P 1'
#
loop_
_entity.id
_entity.type
_entity.pdbx_description
1 polymer ?
#
loop_
_entity_poly.entity_id
_entity_poly.type
_entity_poly.pdbx_seq_one_letter_code
_entity_poly.pdbx_strand_id
1 'polypeptide(L)'
;MLQSAESILSSTLNRYSLQIPNCNSVIDVESLNGTEALSANYQYDVLFTSPDKDISPEKMLRKAVTLTMRTGSLLEPESQKIVHGYITDFRRLTGSADQVSYLIIIEPRFALLDKQYRTHRFFVNKSVPEVVGQILDEHGFHGWEYEFSLKHDYPRREQINQYQESDLKFVQRLLSEIGIFYYFTLQPDT
;
A
#
# COMPACT_ATOMS: atom_id res chain seq x y z
N MET A 1 13.69 31.84 12.44
CA MET A 1 14.19 31.75 11.03
C MET A 1 15.32 30.73 10.82
N LEU A 2 16.17 30.42 11.80
CA LEU A 2 17.24 29.41 11.65
C LEU A 2 16.73 27.96 11.66
N GLN A 3 15.72 27.63 12.43
CA GLN A 3 15.11 26.28 12.47
C GLN A 3 14.43 25.83 11.17
N SER A 4 13.95 26.78 10.34
CA SER A 4 13.35 26.42 9.05
C SER A 4 14.39 26.09 7.97
N ALA A 5 15.60 26.62 8.06
CA ALA A 5 16.66 26.34 7.10
C ALA A 5 17.30 24.96 7.33
N GLU A 6 17.47 24.54 8.58
CA GLU A 6 17.99 23.19 8.91
C GLU A 6 17.00 22.09 8.53
N SER A 7 15.69 22.30 8.71
CA SER A 7 14.70 21.33 8.29
C SER A 7 14.60 21.17 6.75
N ILE A 8 14.82 22.26 6.01
CA ILE A 8 14.84 22.24 4.55
C ILE A 8 16.12 21.55 4.04
N LEU A 9 17.27 21.79 4.68
CA LEU A 9 18.52 21.15 4.30
C LEU A 9 18.54 19.63 4.62
N SER A 10 17.96 19.21 5.74
CA SER A 10 17.87 17.79 6.08
C SER A 10 16.92 17.04 5.11
N SER A 11 15.82 17.65 4.70
CA SER A 11 14.88 17.04 3.75
C SER A 11 15.45 16.89 2.33
N THR A 12 16.41 17.73 1.93
CA THR A 12 17.07 17.64 0.62
C THR A 12 18.19 16.61 0.56
N LEU A 13 18.74 16.20 1.71
CA LEU A 13 19.80 15.20 1.81
C LEU A 13 19.27 13.77 1.99
N ASN A 14 18.03 13.61 2.45
CA ASN A 14 17.46 12.28 2.65
C ASN A 14 16.97 11.73 1.30
N ARG A 15 17.48 10.55 0.92
CA ARG A 15 17.07 9.82 -0.30
C ARG A 15 15.64 9.31 -0.22
N TYR A 16 15.09 9.21 0.95
CA TYR A 16 13.74 8.71 1.21
C TYR A 16 12.91 9.79 1.89
N SER A 17 11.70 9.99 1.42
CA SER A 17 10.73 10.84 2.10
C SER A 17 9.39 10.12 2.23
N LEU A 18 8.74 10.32 3.37
CA LEU A 18 7.47 9.72 3.72
C LEU A 18 6.46 10.83 4.00
N GLN A 19 5.35 10.83 3.28
CA GLN A 19 4.27 11.78 3.46
C GLN A 19 3.01 11.04 3.89
N ILE A 20 2.50 11.38 5.07
CA ILE A 20 1.27 10.79 5.65
C ILE A 20 0.32 11.95 5.92
N PRO A 21 -0.85 12.00 5.27
CA PRO A 21 -1.83 13.05 5.48
C PRO A 21 -2.23 13.18 6.97
N ASN A 22 -2.29 14.41 7.47
CA ASN A 22 -2.61 14.72 8.86
C ASN A 22 -1.62 14.19 9.92
N CYS A 23 -0.44 13.76 9.52
CA CYS A 23 0.68 13.49 10.41
C CYS A 23 1.63 14.69 10.37
N ASN A 24 1.69 15.43 11.48
CA ASN A 24 2.57 16.61 11.61
C ASN A 24 3.90 16.27 12.30
N SER A 25 4.10 15.00 12.67
CA SER A 25 5.33 14.54 13.29
C SER A 25 6.47 14.58 12.28
N VAL A 26 7.64 15.04 12.72
CA VAL A 26 8.85 14.96 11.89
C VAL A 26 9.22 13.49 11.72
N ILE A 27 9.39 13.06 10.48
CA ILE A 27 9.72 11.67 10.12
C ILE A 27 11.06 11.68 9.39
N ASP A 28 12.00 10.93 9.91
CA ASP A 28 13.30 10.67 9.28
C ASP A 28 13.45 9.18 8.97
N VAL A 29 13.46 8.82 7.67
CA VAL A 29 13.53 7.43 7.23
C VAL A 29 14.94 6.91 7.37
N GLU A 30 15.13 5.87 8.20
CA GLU A 30 16.43 5.22 8.43
C GLU A 30 16.71 4.10 7.44
N SER A 31 15.73 3.25 7.19
CA SER A 31 15.88 2.12 6.29
C SER A 31 14.57 1.73 5.61
N LEU A 32 14.72 1.10 4.47
CA LEU A 32 13.63 0.68 3.60
C LEU A 32 13.95 -0.71 3.06
N ASN A 33 12.97 -1.62 3.16
CA ASN A 33 12.99 -2.89 2.46
C ASN A 33 11.68 -3.03 1.66
N GLY A 34 11.78 -3.35 0.36
CA GLY A 34 10.62 -3.42 -0.53
C GLY A 34 10.59 -4.71 -1.32
N THR A 35 9.40 -5.28 -1.47
CA THR A 35 9.14 -6.45 -2.31
C THR A 35 7.99 -6.13 -3.25
N GLU A 36 8.20 -6.38 -4.54
CA GLU A 36 7.18 -6.29 -5.58
C GLU A 36 7.18 -7.59 -6.39
N ALA A 37 6.02 -8.15 -6.65
CA ALA A 37 5.89 -9.36 -7.42
C ALA A 37 4.57 -9.39 -8.21
N LEU A 38 4.57 -10.14 -9.31
CA LEU A 38 3.37 -10.40 -10.10
C LEU A 38 2.37 -11.23 -9.28
N SER A 39 1.10 -10.89 -9.35
CA SER A 39 0.01 -11.56 -8.61
C SER A 39 0.18 -11.58 -7.08
N ALA A 40 0.91 -10.59 -6.56
CA ALA A 40 1.08 -10.36 -5.12
C ALA A 40 0.98 -8.87 -4.82
N ASN A 41 0.64 -8.54 -3.57
CA ASN A 41 0.75 -7.17 -3.12
C ASN A 41 2.22 -6.78 -3.04
N TYR A 42 2.54 -5.54 -3.43
CA TYR A 42 3.81 -4.98 -3.02
C TYR A 42 3.79 -4.71 -1.52
N GLN A 43 4.95 -4.79 -0.89
CA GLN A 43 5.13 -4.48 0.52
C GLN A 43 6.41 -3.69 0.71
N TYR A 44 6.33 -2.60 1.46
CA TYR A 44 7.49 -1.81 1.87
C TYR A 44 7.51 -1.69 3.38
N ASP A 45 8.55 -2.24 3.98
CA ASP A 45 8.85 -2.10 5.40
C ASP A 45 9.72 -0.86 5.58
N VAL A 46 9.20 0.17 6.25
CA VAL A 46 9.90 1.44 6.43
C VAL A 46 10.16 1.67 7.90
N LEU A 47 11.43 1.70 8.26
CA LEU A 47 11.93 2.11 9.58
C LEU A 47 12.21 3.61 9.55
N PHE A 48 11.64 4.35 10.49
CA PHE A 48 11.88 5.76 10.64
C PHE A 48 12.02 6.17 12.11
N THR A 49 12.67 7.30 12.35
CA THR A 49 12.73 7.95 13.64
C THR A 49 11.92 9.21 13.69
N SER A 50 11.47 9.57 14.88
CA SER A 50 10.75 10.81 15.15
C SER A 50 11.07 11.31 16.57
N PRO A 51 11.17 12.62 16.78
CA PRO A 51 11.20 13.22 18.12
C PRO A 51 9.86 13.09 18.85
N ASP A 52 8.75 12.86 18.10
CA ASP A 52 7.46 12.57 18.67
C ASP A 52 7.45 11.15 19.21
N LYS A 53 7.41 11.04 20.55
CA LYS A 53 7.55 9.77 21.25
C LYS A 53 6.26 8.96 21.35
N ASP A 54 5.15 9.54 20.96
CA ASP A 54 3.83 8.93 21.13
C ASP A 54 2.92 9.18 19.90
N ILE A 55 3.42 8.76 18.74
CA ILE A 55 2.61 8.81 17.53
C ILE A 55 1.46 7.81 17.66
N SER A 56 0.22 8.32 17.66
CA SER A 56 -0.97 7.48 17.82
C SER A 56 -1.15 6.53 16.63
N PRO A 57 -1.42 5.22 16.86
CA PRO A 57 -1.75 4.26 15.79
C PRO A 57 -2.93 4.70 14.92
N GLU A 58 -3.89 5.42 15.47
CA GLU A 58 -5.07 5.93 14.74
C GLU A 58 -4.70 6.93 13.65
N LYS A 59 -3.59 7.66 13.83
CA LYS A 59 -3.06 8.59 12.84
C LYS A 59 -2.28 7.90 11.74
N MET A 60 -1.89 6.64 11.94
CA MET A 60 -1.06 5.87 11.04
C MET A 60 -1.83 4.77 10.31
N LEU A 61 -2.50 3.89 11.05
CA LEU A 61 -3.15 2.72 10.48
C LEU A 61 -4.27 3.08 9.49
N ARG A 62 -4.26 2.40 8.35
CA ARG A 62 -5.21 2.57 7.24
C ARG A 62 -5.17 3.97 6.61
N LYS A 63 -4.12 4.75 6.85
CA LYS A 63 -3.93 6.04 6.20
C LYS A 63 -3.19 5.84 4.88
N ALA A 64 -3.59 6.64 3.89
CA ALA A 64 -2.83 6.76 2.66
C ALA A 64 -1.44 7.30 2.98
N VAL A 65 -0.45 6.85 2.25
CA VAL A 65 0.94 7.26 2.41
C VAL A 65 1.62 7.34 1.06
N THR A 66 2.47 8.33 0.89
CA THR A 66 3.35 8.47 -0.26
C THR A 66 4.78 8.28 0.19
N LEU A 67 5.44 7.27 -0.36
CA LEU A 67 6.87 7.02 -0.19
C LEU A 67 7.59 7.46 -1.46
N THR A 68 8.50 8.40 -1.33
CA THR A 68 9.37 8.86 -2.44
C THR A 68 10.79 8.37 -2.21
N MET A 69 11.33 7.68 -3.19
CA MET A 69 12.71 7.19 -3.23
C MET A 69 13.45 7.95 -4.33
N ARG A 70 14.53 8.64 -3.99
CA ARG A 70 15.34 9.41 -4.92
C ARG A 70 16.68 8.73 -5.15
N THR A 71 17.08 8.64 -6.41
CA THR A 71 18.42 8.20 -6.81
C THR A 71 19.06 9.29 -7.64
N GLY A 72 20.35 9.45 -7.51
CA GLY A 72 21.13 10.44 -8.25
C GLY A 72 22.32 10.92 -7.45
N SER A 73 23.24 11.57 -8.12
CA SER A 73 24.34 12.32 -7.53
C SER A 73 24.22 13.77 -7.98
N LEU A 74 25.00 14.66 -7.39
CA LEU A 74 25.04 16.08 -7.78
C LEU A 74 25.36 16.32 -9.28
N LEU A 75 25.81 15.29 -9.98
CA LEU A 75 26.23 15.35 -11.40
C LEU A 75 25.33 14.54 -12.34
N GLU A 76 24.37 13.78 -11.84
CA GLU A 76 23.45 12.94 -12.64
C GLU A 76 22.02 13.38 -12.47
N PRO A 77 21.16 13.23 -13.51
CA PRO A 77 19.75 13.55 -13.39
C PRO A 77 19.11 12.73 -12.28
N GLU A 78 18.40 13.44 -11.41
CA GLU A 78 17.65 12.85 -10.31
C GLU A 78 16.51 11.98 -10.89
N SER A 79 16.53 10.67 -10.63
CA SER A 79 15.38 9.82 -10.86
C SER A 79 14.69 9.55 -9.54
N GLN A 80 13.36 9.50 -9.58
CA GLN A 80 12.57 9.21 -8.40
C GLN A 80 11.56 8.10 -8.68
N LYS A 81 11.38 7.24 -7.68
CA LYS A 81 10.28 6.29 -7.63
C LYS A 81 9.31 6.73 -6.53
N ILE A 82 8.06 6.90 -6.90
CA ILE A 82 6.99 7.27 -5.95
C ILE A 82 6.10 6.06 -5.78
N VAL A 83 5.82 5.69 -4.54
CA VAL A 83 4.91 4.60 -4.18
C VAL A 83 3.78 5.18 -3.35
N HIS A 84 2.55 5.03 -3.86
CA HIS A 84 1.34 5.36 -3.14
C HIS A 84 0.78 4.09 -2.53
N GLY A 85 0.44 4.10 -1.25
CA GLY A 85 -0.09 2.93 -0.57
C GLY A 85 -0.85 3.29 0.69
N TYR A 86 -1.10 2.28 1.50
CA TYR A 86 -1.76 2.40 2.79
C TYR A 86 -0.90 1.75 3.87
N ILE A 87 -0.88 2.34 5.05
CA ILE A 87 -0.20 1.77 6.21
C ILE A 87 -1.07 0.64 6.77
N THR A 88 -0.59 -0.59 6.62
CA THR A 88 -1.31 -1.79 7.08
C THR A 88 -0.83 -2.31 8.43
N ASP A 89 0.39 -1.94 8.84
CA ASP A 89 0.94 -2.21 10.17
C ASP A 89 1.74 -1.00 10.67
N PHE A 90 1.70 -0.78 11.98
CA PHE A 90 2.44 0.29 12.66
C PHE A 90 2.92 -0.20 14.01
N ARG A 91 4.21 -0.08 14.25
CA ARG A 91 4.86 -0.51 15.49
C ARG A 91 5.79 0.56 16.02
N ARG A 92 5.65 0.86 17.29
CA ARG A 92 6.66 1.60 18.06
C ARG A 92 7.72 0.60 18.50
N LEU A 93 8.99 0.89 18.21
CA LEU A 93 10.11 0.04 18.57
C LEU A 93 10.83 0.60 19.80
N THR A 94 12.13 0.85 19.68
CA THR A 94 12.98 1.38 20.74
C THR A 94 12.94 2.89 20.76
N GLY A 95 13.21 3.49 21.91
CA GLY A 95 13.32 4.94 22.05
C GLY A 95 14.55 5.34 22.86
N SER A 96 15.13 6.47 22.50
CA SER A 96 16.15 7.18 23.27
C SER A 96 15.55 8.40 23.98
N ALA A 97 16.39 9.19 24.66
CA ALA A 97 15.96 10.44 25.27
C ALA A 97 15.40 11.44 24.24
N ASP A 98 15.89 11.42 22.99
CA ASP A 98 15.62 12.44 21.98
C ASP A 98 14.68 11.98 20.89
N GLN A 99 14.62 10.69 20.54
CA GLN A 99 13.82 10.14 19.45
C GLN A 99 13.37 8.70 19.71
N VAL A 100 12.35 8.30 18.97
CA VAL A 100 11.79 6.94 18.98
C VAL A 100 11.78 6.39 17.56
N SER A 101 12.14 5.13 17.42
CA SER A 101 12.07 4.39 16.17
C SER A 101 10.68 3.74 15.99
N TYR A 102 10.16 3.86 14.79
CA TYR A 102 8.90 3.31 14.37
C TYR A 102 9.07 2.47 13.11
N LEU A 103 8.30 1.42 13.00
CA LEU A 103 8.19 0.60 11.80
C LEU A 103 6.76 0.71 11.25
N ILE A 104 6.66 0.96 9.96
CA ILE A 104 5.40 0.84 9.21
C ILE A 104 5.54 -0.16 8.08
N ILE A 105 4.42 -0.79 7.73
CA ILE A 105 4.28 -1.59 6.51
C ILE A 105 3.35 -0.84 5.58
N ILE A 106 3.82 -0.61 4.35
CA ILE A 106 3.08 0.04 3.27
C ILE A 106 2.70 -1.01 2.24
N GLU A 107 1.41 -1.12 1.94
CA GLU A 107 0.87 -2.05 0.95
C GLU A 107 -0.17 -1.33 0.07
N PRO A 108 -0.55 -1.91 -1.09
CA PRO A 108 -1.62 -1.34 -1.89
C PRO A 108 -2.96 -1.35 -1.14
N ARG A 109 -3.88 -0.47 -1.53
CA ARG A 109 -5.25 -0.46 -1.00
C ARG A 109 -5.90 -1.84 -1.05
N PHE A 110 -5.56 -2.63 -2.04
CA PHE A 110 -6.02 -4.01 -2.21
C PHE A 110 -5.73 -4.91 -1.00
N ALA A 111 -4.65 -4.66 -0.24
CA ALA A 111 -4.34 -5.39 0.99
C ALA A 111 -5.41 -5.21 2.08
N LEU A 112 -6.16 -4.10 2.05
CA LEU A 112 -7.22 -3.84 3.03
C LEU A 112 -8.39 -4.83 2.90
N LEU A 113 -8.54 -5.52 1.76
CA LEU A 113 -9.51 -6.59 1.57
C LEU A 113 -9.26 -7.81 2.47
N ASP A 114 -8.07 -7.92 3.08
CA ASP A 114 -7.76 -8.96 4.07
C ASP A 114 -8.31 -8.64 5.48
N LYS A 115 -8.69 -7.39 5.72
CA LYS A 115 -9.06 -6.87 7.06
C LYS A 115 -10.57 -6.75 7.27
N GLN A 116 -11.34 -7.75 6.84
CA GLN A 116 -12.78 -7.76 6.93
C GLN A 116 -13.30 -8.96 7.72
N TYR A 117 -14.56 -8.87 8.16
CA TYR A 117 -15.23 -9.93 8.95
C TYR A 117 -16.02 -10.94 8.11
N ARG A 118 -16.41 -10.58 6.87
CA ARG A 118 -17.18 -11.47 6.02
C ARG A 118 -16.24 -12.49 5.37
N THR A 119 -16.48 -13.76 5.63
CA THR A 119 -15.64 -14.86 5.15
C THR A 119 -16.46 -15.97 4.47
N HIS A 120 -17.77 -15.80 4.39
CA HIS A 120 -18.69 -16.79 3.83
C HIS A 120 -19.74 -16.10 2.97
N ARG A 121 -19.74 -16.40 1.68
CA ARG A 121 -20.77 -15.97 0.73
C ARG A 121 -20.71 -16.81 -0.54
N PHE A 122 -21.73 -16.69 -1.37
CA PHE A 122 -21.76 -17.36 -2.66
C PHE A 122 -22.27 -16.41 -3.75
N PHE A 123 -21.87 -16.70 -4.96
CA PHE A 123 -22.28 -15.99 -6.17
C PHE A 123 -22.85 -17.01 -7.14
N VAL A 124 -24.00 -16.72 -7.74
CA VAL A 124 -24.71 -17.61 -8.65
C VAL A 124 -24.70 -17.03 -10.06
N ASN A 125 -24.46 -17.90 -11.04
CA ASN A 125 -24.46 -17.55 -12.46
C ASN A 125 -23.59 -16.32 -12.80
N LYS A 126 -22.37 -16.30 -12.28
CA LYS A 126 -21.37 -15.25 -12.55
C LYS A 126 -20.06 -15.82 -13.06
N SER A 127 -19.38 -15.04 -13.89
CA SER A 127 -17.97 -15.30 -14.24
C SER A 127 -17.04 -14.82 -13.12
N VAL A 128 -15.81 -15.29 -13.10
CA VAL A 128 -14.82 -14.84 -12.10
C VAL A 128 -14.53 -13.34 -12.22
N PRO A 129 -14.33 -12.73 -13.40
CA PRO A 129 -14.18 -11.27 -13.49
C PRO A 129 -15.39 -10.49 -12.93
N GLU A 130 -16.63 -10.97 -13.17
CA GLU A 130 -17.82 -10.33 -12.60
C GLU A 130 -17.84 -10.39 -11.07
N VAL A 131 -17.38 -11.50 -10.48
CA VAL A 131 -17.30 -11.65 -9.02
C VAL A 131 -16.20 -10.75 -8.45
N VAL A 132 -15.04 -10.73 -9.08
CA VAL A 132 -13.92 -9.89 -8.64
C VAL A 132 -14.28 -8.41 -8.72
N GLY A 133 -14.85 -7.95 -9.83
CA GLY A 133 -15.32 -6.57 -9.98
C GLY A 133 -16.33 -6.20 -8.91
N GLN A 134 -17.33 -7.05 -8.66
CA GLN A 134 -18.32 -6.81 -7.60
C GLN A 134 -17.64 -6.65 -6.21
N ILE A 135 -16.65 -7.48 -5.89
CA ILE A 135 -15.94 -7.39 -4.61
C ILE A 135 -15.17 -6.06 -4.52
N LEU A 136 -14.48 -5.67 -5.58
CA LEU A 136 -13.77 -4.39 -5.62
C LEU A 136 -14.71 -3.20 -5.44
N ASP A 137 -15.86 -3.21 -6.13
CA ASP A 137 -16.89 -2.18 -6.01
C ASP A 137 -17.46 -2.11 -4.58
N GLU A 138 -17.74 -3.25 -3.95
CA GLU A 138 -18.20 -3.34 -2.55
C GLU A 138 -17.19 -2.74 -1.55
N HIS A 139 -15.89 -2.79 -1.87
CA HIS A 139 -14.82 -2.15 -1.11
C HIS A 139 -14.56 -0.69 -1.54
N GLY A 140 -15.43 -0.14 -2.41
CA GLY A 140 -15.37 1.25 -2.85
C GLY A 140 -14.22 1.55 -3.81
N PHE A 141 -13.70 0.54 -4.51
CA PHE A 141 -12.80 0.79 -5.64
C PHE A 141 -13.60 1.36 -6.81
N HIS A 142 -13.05 2.38 -7.45
CA HIS A 142 -13.65 2.99 -8.63
C HIS A 142 -13.00 2.46 -9.90
N GLY A 143 -13.69 2.59 -11.03
CA GLY A 143 -13.21 2.06 -12.30
C GLY A 143 -11.85 2.60 -12.79
N TRP A 144 -11.36 3.70 -12.24
CA TRP A 144 -10.01 4.19 -12.51
C TRP A 144 -8.93 3.59 -11.59
N GLU A 145 -9.32 2.91 -10.49
CA GLU A 145 -8.40 2.25 -9.55
C GLU A 145 -8.09 0.80 -9.94
N TYR A 146 -8.86 0.22 -10.86
CA TYR A 146 -8.59 -1.10 -11.42
C TYR A 146 -9.10 -1.21 -12.86
N GLU A 147 -8.47 -2.05 -13.65
CA GLU A 147 -8.83 -2.33 -15.03
C GLU A 147 -8.71 -3.83 -15.30
N PHE A 148 -9.66 -4.37 -16.04
CA PHE A 148 -9.59 -5.71 -16.59
C PHE A 148 -9.12 -5.66 -18.06
N SER A 149 -7.86 -6.04 -18.30
CA SER A 149 -7.32 -6.20 -19.67
C SER A 149 -7.34 -7.69 -20.05
N LEU A 150 -8.53 -8.21 -20.30
CA LEU A 150 -8.75 -9.62 -20.54
C LEU A 150 -8.74 -9.93 -22.05
N LYS A 151 -8.06 -11.03 -22.44
CA LYS A 151 -7.96 -11.48 -23.85
C LYS A 151 -8.96 -12.58 -24.20
N HIS A 152 -9.57 -13.21 -23.20
CA HIS A 152 -10.47 -14.34 -23.36
C HIS A 152 -11.80 -14.08 -22.67
N ASP A 153 -12.84 -14.77 -23.13
CA ASP A 153 -14.12 -14.83 -22.44
C ASP A 153 -14.04 -15.86 -21.31
N TYR A 154 -14.55 -15.50 -20.15
CA TYR A 154 -14.59 -16.37 -18.98
C TYR A 154 -16.02 -16.84 -18.75
N PRO A 155 -16.30 -18.15 -18.82
CA PRO A 155 -17.65 -18.66 -18.69
C PRO A 155 -18.22 -18.38 -17.29
N ARG A 156 -19.52 -18.18 -17.24
CA ARG A 156 -20.25 -18.12 -15.98
C ARG A 156 -20.29 -19.50 -15.34
N ARG A 157 -20.05 -19.52 -14.05
CA ARG A 157 -20.15 -20.74 -13.21
C ARG A 157 -21.52 -20.76 -12.55
N GLU A 158 -22.07 -21.95 -12.38
CA GLU A 158 -23.34 -22.13 -11.67
C GLU A 158 -23.25 -21.55 -10.25
N GLN A 159 -22.15 -21.79 -9.56
CA GLN A 159 -21.92 -21.27 -8.23
C GLN A 159 -20.41 -21.05 -7.97
N ILE A 160 -20.08 -19.94 -7.31
CA ILE A 160 -18.73 -19.62 -6.81
C ILE A 160 -18.86 -19.36 -5.32
N ASN A 161 -18.12 -20.08 -4.50
CA ASN A 161 -18.19 -19.99 -3.04
C ASN A 161 -16.93 -19.38 -2.45
N GLN A 162 -17.13 -18.46 -1.51
CA GLN A 162 -16.13 -18.02 -0.54
C GLN A 162 -16.39 -18.72 0.77
N TYR A 163 -15.39 -19.41 1.31
CA TYR A 163 -15.53 -20.17 2.54
C TYR A 163 -14.27 -20.04 3.43
N GLN A 164 -14.42 -19.45 4.61
CA GLN A 164 -13.35 -19.25 5.60
C GLN A 164 -12.10 -18.53 5.06
N GLU A 165 -12.27 -17.63 4.11
CA GLU A 165 -11.19 -16.86 3.53
C GLU A 165 -11.59 -15.38 3.44
N SER A 166 -10.60 -14.47 3.54
CA SER A 166 -10.82 -13.04 3.33
C SER A 166 -11.14 -12.73 1.87
N ASP A 167 -11.69 -11.56 1.58
CA ASP A 167 -11.95 -11.13 0.20
C ASP A 167 -10.66 -11.07 -0.61
N LEU A 168 -9.54 -10.65 0.00
CA LEU A 168 -8.24 -10.66 -0.65
C LEU A 168 -7.86 -12.07 -1.12
N LYS A 169 -7.87 -13.04 -0.21
CA LYS A 169 -7.52 -14.43 -0.51
C LYS A 169 -8.47 -15.06 -1.52
N PHE A 170 -9.76 -14.77 -1.38
CA PHE A 170 -10.78 -15.23 -2.30
C PHE A 170 -10.55 -14.72 -3.73
N VAL A 171 -10.32 -13.40 -3.90
CA VAL A 171 -10.02 -12.82 -5.21
C VAL A 171 -8.73 -13.41 -5.78
N GLN A 172 -7.67 -13.49 -5.00
CA GLN A 172 -6.40 -14.06 -5.43
C GLN A 172 -6.55 -15.52 -5.89
N ARG A 173 -7.30 -16.33 -5.15
CA ARG A 173 -7.59 -17.72 -5.51
C ARG A 173 -8.37 -17.81 -6.81
N LEU A 174 -9.44 -17.01 -6.96
CA LEU A 174 -10.27 -17.03 -8.17
C LEU A 174 -9.46 -16.64 -9.42
N LEU A 175 -8.65 -15.59 -9.33
CA LEU A 175 -7.79 -15.17 -10.44
C LEU A 175 -6.77 -16.25 -10.80
N SER A 176 -6.15 -16.86 -9.80
CA SER A 176 -5.18 -17.95 -9.99
C SER A 176 -5.82 -19.17 -10.66
N GLU A 177 -7.05 -19.56 -10.27
CA GLU A 177 -7.79 -20.71 -10.84
C GLU A 177 -8.00 -20.61 -12.35
N ILE A 178 -8.15 -19.37 -12.87
CA ILE A 178 -8.43 -19.12 -14.28
C ILE A 178 -7.23 -18.53 -15.04
N GLY A 179 -6.06 -18.47 -14.39
CA GLY A 179 -4.81 -18.00 -15.00
C GLY A 179 -4.77 -16.50 -15.26
N ILE A 180 -5.54 -15.69 -14.54
CA ILE A 180 -5.43 -14.24 -14.59
C ILE A 180 -4.36 -13.78 -13.60
N PHE A 181 -3.33 -13.09 -14.08
CA PHE A 181 -2.36 -12.39 -13.25
C PHE A 181 -2.74 -10.91 -13.10
N TYR A 182 -2.27 -10.30 -12.04
CA TYR A 182 -2.43 -8.86 -11.80
C TYR A 182 -1.11 -8.22 -11.34
N TYR A 183 -1.03 -6.92 -11.51
CA TYR A 183 0.09 -6.10 -11.05
C TYR A 183 -0.40 -4.70 -10.71
N PHE A 184 0.41 -3.96 -9.99
CA PHE A 184 0.12 -2.58 -9.62
C PHE A 184 0.91 -1.63 -10.51
N THR A 185 0.24 -0.63 -11.06
CA THR A 185 0.89 0.49 -11.75
C THR A 185 0.90 1.69 -10.81
N LEU A 186 2.03 2.37 -10.75
CA LEU A 186 2.12 3.65 -10.06
C LEU A 186 1.64 4.71 -11.03
N GLN A 187 0.52 5.36 -10.72
CA GLN A 187 0.10 6.52 -11.49
C GLN A 187 0.91 7.72 -11.04
N PRO A 188 1.45 8.54 -11.98
CA PRO A 188 2.04 9.81 -11.60
C PRO A 188 0.99 10.71 -10.95
N ASP A 189 1.41 11.49 -9.96
CA ASP A 189 0.56 12.51 -9.36
C ASP A 189 0.02 13.42 -10.47
N THR A 190 -1.30 13.47 -10.63
CA THR A 190 -2.00 14.42 -11.51
C THR A 190 -2.30 15.72 -10.78
#